data_1756167bb3d96ba2ff5e41de10f75a51
#
_entry.id   1756167bb3d96ba2ff5e41de10f75a51
#
_cell.length_a   1.000
_cell.length_b   1.000
_cell.length_c   1.000
_cell.angle_alpha   90.00
_cell.angle_beta   90.00
_cell.angle_gamma   90.00
#
_symmetry.space_group_name_H-M   'P 1'
#
loop_
_entity.id
_entity.type
_entity.pdbx_description
1 polymer ?
#
loop_
_entity_poly.entity_id
_entity_poly.type
_entity_poly.pdbx_seq_one_letter_code
_entity_poly.pdbx_strand_id
1 'polypeptide(L)'
;MEYEILYRNSGRLIAMQDLSFKRDLYAKINWNARFIGIKGPKGVGKSTLLLQYIKENLVGENVLYVSLDNMWFVSHSLMDLVEYHYINGGTHLFLDEAHKYPHWQTYIKNIYDNYPTLKVVFTGSSMLQIDQKEGDLSRRVVMYTMHGMSFREYLSFEGVLSYNPVKFEDLIENHVAIATDITSKIKVIPYFKDYCKYGYYPFYKEDIDGFNTRLVEVCRQIIENDIPAVDDVAYATVLKLKKL
;
A
#
# COMPACT_ATOMS: atom_id res chain seq x y z
N MET A 1 18.86 3.50 -22.65
CA MET A 1 17.97 2.34 -22.97
C MET A 1 17.60 1.51 -21.72
N GLU A 2 18.50 1.29 -20.79
CA GLU A 2 18.30 0.37 -19.67
C GLU A 2 17.26 0.87 -18.63
N TYR A 3 17.31 2.14 -18.25
CA TYR A 3 16.36 2.75 -17.32
C TYR A 3 15.03 3.15 -17.97
N GLU A 4 14.99 3.42 -19.26
CA GLU A 4 13.81 3.87 -20.00
C GLU A 4 12.63 2.88 -19.90
N ILE A 5 12.93 1.59 -19.80
CA ILE A 5 11.90 0.57 -19.62
C ILE A 5 11.11 0.76 -18.32
N LEU A 6 11.81 1.18 -17.24
CA LEU A 6 11.17 1.43 -15.95
C LEU A 6 10.24 2.66 -16.02
N TYR A 7 10.71 3.75 -16.65
CA TYR A 7 9.88 4.96 -16.84
C TYR A 7 8.65 4.68 -17.71
N ARG A 8 8.83 3.95 -18.81
CA ARG A 8 7.71 3.56 -19.67
C ARG A 8 6.68 2.69 -18.95
N ASN A 9 7.13 1.71 -18.17
CA ASN A 9 6.26 0.87 -17.36
C ASN A 9 5.55 1.68 -16.27
N SER A 10 6.28 2.55 -15.58
CA SER A 10 5.74 3.50 -14.61
C SER A 10 4.62 4.34 -15.23
N GLY A 11 4.88 5.01 -16.34
CA GLY A 11 3.89 5.84 -17.03
C GLY A 11 2.64 5.08 -17.44
N ARG A 12 2.80 3.83 -17.92
CA ARG A 12 1.66 2.97 -18.28
C ARG A 12 0.82 2.62 -17.05
N LEU A 13 1.45 2.19 -15.94
CA LEU A 13 0.74 1.84 -14.72
C LEU A 13 -0.02 3.03 -14.14
N ILE A 14 0.59 4.22 -14.13
CA ILE A 14 -0.03 5.47 -13.67
C ILE A 14 -1.25 5.81 -14.57
N ALA A 15 -1.10 5.75 -15.88
CA ALA A 15 -2.17 6.09 -16.82
C ALA A 15 -3.42 5.21 -16.65
N MET A 16 -3.23 3.92 -16.35
CA MET A 16 -4.31 2.93 -16.20
C MET A 16 -5.12 3.08 -14.91
N GLN A 17 -4.67 3.89 -13.93
CA GLN A 17 -5.38 3.96 -12.65
C GLN A 17 -6.72 4.66 -12.75
N ASP A 18 -7.73 4.06 -12.11
CA ASP A 18 -9.03 4.68 -11.87
C ASP A 18 -8.97 5.57 -10.61
N LEU A 19 -9.55 6.75 -10.68
CA LEU A 19 -9.63 7.72 -9.59
C LEU A 19 -11.02 7.80 -8.95
N SER A 20 -11.97 6.98 -9.39
CA SER A 20 -13.37 7.02 -8.93
C SER A 20 -13.53 6.66 -7.45
N PHE A 21 -12.67 5.76 -6.94
CA PHE A 21 -12.64 5.37 -5.55
C PHE A 21 -11.25 5.53 -4.95
N LYS A 22 -11.18 6.14 -3.79
CA LYS A 22 -9.94 6.29 -3.01
C LYS A 22 -10.14 5.77 -1.60
N ARG A 23 -9.10 5.14 -1.08
CA ARG A 23 -9.07 4.68 0.31
C ARG A 23 -9.03 5.87 1.28
N ASP A 24 -9.66 5.75 2.43
CA ASP A 24 -9.67 6.81 3.47
C ASP A 24 -8.26 7.27 3.87
N LEU A 25 -7.30 6.37 3.82
CA LEU A 25 -5.90 6.66 4.13
C LEU A 25 -5.33 7.73 3.18
N TYR A 26 -5.80 7.79 1.93
CA TYR A 26 -5.32 8.75 0.93
C TYR A 26 -5.38 10.21 1.44
N ALA A 27 -6.49 10.58 2.08
CA ALA A 27 -6.69 11.92 2.64
C ALA A 27 -5.96 12.15 3.97
N LYS A 28 -5.49 11.09 4.64
CA LYS A 28 -4.82 11.17 5.95
C LYS A 28 -3.31 11.24 5.84
N ILE A 29 -2.74 10.86 4.70
CA ILE A 29 -1.30 10.93 4.48
C ILE A 29 -0.86 12.38 4.32
N ASN A 30 0.17 12.77 5.07
CA ASN A 30 0.87 14.02 4.82
C ASN A 30 1.84 13.84 3.65
N TRP A 31 1.34 14.01 2.43
CA TRP A 31 2.12 13.87 1.20
C TRP A 31 3.25 14.90 1.02
N ASN A 32 3.30 15.93 1.89
CA ASN A 32 4.39 16.90 1.90
C ASN A 32 5.62 16.37 2.66
N ALA A 33 5.48 15.30 3.44
CA ALA A 33 6.61 14.68 4.10
C ALA A 33 7.61 14.16 3.05
N ARG A 34 8.89 14.36 3.32
CA ARG A 34 9.95 13.99 2.38
C ARG A 34 10.04 12.47 2.18
N PHE A 35 9.93 11.69 3.27
CA PHE A 35 9.91 10.23 3.21
C PHE A 35 8.67 9.69 3.90
N ILE A 36 7.93 8.86 3.18
CA ILE A 36 6.67 8.24 3.61
C ILE A 36 6.76 6.73 3.43
N GLY A 37 6.47 5.99 4.49
CA GLY A 37 6.32 4.54 4.42
C GLY A 37 4.87 4.13 4.62
N ILE A 38 4.37 3.22 3.80
CA ILE A 38 3.02 2.68 3.91
C ILE A 38 3.09 1.17 4.06
N LYS A 39 2.79 0.67 5.26
CA LYS A 39 2.73 -0.76 5.53
C LYS A 39 1.29 -1.26 5.57
N GLY A 40 1.09 -2.52 5.25
CA GLY A 40 -0.23 -3.14 5.32
C GLY A 40 -0.27 -4.50 4.63
N PRO A 41 -1.32 -5.30 4.84
CA PRO A 41 -1.45 -6.63 4.25
C PRO A 41 -1.34 -6.58 2.72
N LYS A 42 -0.93 -7.71 2.12
CA LYS A 42 -0.93 -7.87 0.68
C LYS A 42 -2.36 -7.82 0.14
N GLY A 43 -2.58 -7.13 -0.98
CA GLY A 43 -3.90 -7.05 -1.61
C GLY A 43 -4.84 -5.96 -1.07
N VAL A 44 -4.44 -5.14 -0.10
CA VAL A 44 -5.30 -4.05 0.43
C VAL A 44 -5.33 -2.79 -0.44
N GLY A 45 -4.53 -2.74 -1.54
CA GLY A 45 -4.53 -1.63 -2.50
C GLY A 45 -3.43 -0.58 -2.26
N LYS A 46 -2.29 -0.94 -1.63
CA LYS A 46 -1.16 -0.01 -1.41
C LYS A 46 -0.61 0.56 -2.73
N SER A 47 -0.29 -0.31 -3.68
CA SER A 47 0.22 0.08 -5.01
C SER A 47 -0.76 0.99 -5.75
N THR A 48 -2.05 0.65 -5.72
CA THR A 48 -3.12 1.46 -6.30
C THR A 48 -3.16 2.86 -5.69
N LEU A 49 -3.07 2.96 -4.36
CA LEU A 49 -3.06 4.24 -3.65
C LEU A 49 -1.88 5.12 -4.09
N LEU A 50 -0.67 4.55 -4.25
CA LEU A 50 0.48 5.29 -4.74
C LEU A 50 0.27 5.80 -6.16
N LEU A 51 -0.15 4.92 -7.06
CA LEU A 51 -0.37 5.24 -8.47
C LEU A 51 -1.49 6.27 -8.67
N GLN A 52 -2.56 6.20 -7.86
CA GLN A 52 -3.61 7.22 -7.84
C GLN A 52 -3.08 8.59 -7.42
N TYR A 53 -2.23 8.63 -6.37
CA TYR A 53 -1.64 9.88 -5.92
C TYR A 53 -0.75 10.51 -6.99
N ILE A 54 0.09 9.71 -7.64
CA ILE A 54 0.95 10.18 -8.73
C ILE A 54 0.10 10.75 -9.86
N LYS A 55 -0.92 10.00 -10.31
CA LYS A 55 -1.77 10.40 -11.44
C LYS A 55 -2.51 11.72 -11.18
N GLU A 56 -2.95 11.94 -9.96
CA GLU A 56 -3.77 13.11 -9.63
C GLU A 56 -2.95 14.34 -9.26
N ASN A 57 -1.84 14.16 -8.52
CA ASN A 57 -1.17 15.29 -7.86
C ASN A 57 0.21 15.60 -8.41
N LEU A 58 0.83 14.72 -9.19
CA LEU A 58 2.20 14.89 -9.65
C LEU A 58 2.29 15.03 -11.18
N VAL A 59 1.26 15.61 -11.79
CA VAL A 59 1.23 15.90 -13.23
C VAL A 59 2.30 16.93 -13.57
N GLY A 60 3.21 16.58 -14.48
CA GLY A 60 4.33 17.46 -14.89
C GLY A 60 5.58 17.33 -14.02
N GLU A 61 5.53 16.57 -12.92
CA GLU A 61 6.70 16.25 -12.12
C GLU A 61 7.50 15.10 -12.72
N ASN A 62 8.81 15.07 -12.47
CA ASN A 62 9.65 13.95 -12.87
C ASN A 62 9.56 12.85 -11.79
N VAL A 63 8.64 11.91 -12.01
CA VAL A 63 8.29 10.86 -11.07
C VAL A 63 8.65 9.50 -11.62
N LEU A 64 9.17 8.63 -10.76
CA LEU A 64 9.39 7.23 -11.08
C LEU A 64 8.68 6.33 -10.04
N TYR A 65 7.85 5.41 -10.52
CA TYR A 65 7.30 4.31 -9.74
C TYR A 65 7.92 2.99 -10.16
N VAL A 66 8.48 2.25 -9.22
CA VAL A 66 9.04 0.91 -9.44
C VAL A 66 8.68 -0.03 -8.29
N SER A 67 8.41 -1.29 -8.60
CA SER A 67 8.33 -2.34 -7.59
C SER A 67 9.70 -2.99 -7.39
N LEU A 68 10.13 -3.17 -6.14
CA LEU A 68 11.44 -3.72 -5.81
C LEU A 68 11.49 -5.27 -5.88
N ASP A 69 10.36 -5.91 -6.19
CA ASP A 69 10.30 -7.33 -6.58
C ASP A 69 10.50 -7.53 -8.10
N ASN A 70 10.70 -6.46 -8.86
CA ASN A 70 10.92 -6.55 -10.30
C ASN A 70 12.24 -7.25 -10.62
N MET A 71 12.21 -8.17 -11.58
CA MET A 71 13.40 -8.91 -12.05
C MET A 71 14.56 -8.00 -12.50
N TRP A 72 14.29 -6.76 -12.87
CA TRP A 72 15.32 -5.78 -13.21
C TRP A 72 16.34 -5.62 -12.07
N PHE A 73 15.90 -5.67 -10.81
CA PHE A 73 16.76 -5.54 -9.62
C PHE A 73 17.62 -6.79 -9.31
N VAL A 74 17.44 -7.88 -10.01
CA VAL A 74 18.33 -9.06 -9.88
C VAL A 74 19.74 -8.77 -10.40
N SER A 75 19.86 -7.91 -11.40
CA SER A 75 21.14 -7.56 -12.06
C SER A 75 21.52 -6.07 -11.93
N HIS A 76 20.67 -5.25 -11.31
CA HIS A 76 20.88 -3.81 -11.23
C HIS A 76 20.73 -3.29 -9.80
N SER A 77 21.56 -2.30 -9.47
CA SER A 77 21.53 -1.67 -8.14
C SER A 77 20.40 -0.65 -8.01
N LEU A 78 19.75 -0.67 -6.85
CA LEU A 78 18.79 0.38 -6.48
C LEU A 78 19.48 1.76 -6.41
N MET A 79 20.71 1.84 -5.91
CA MET A 79 21.41 3.12 -5.80
C MET A 79 21.74 3.71 -7.16
N ASP A 80 22.11 2.88 -8.15
CA ASP A 80 22.39 3.37 -9.50
C ASP A 80 21.12 3.92 -10.16
N LEU A 81 19.95 3.28 -9.91
CA LEU A 81 18.67 3.80 -10.35
C LEU A 81 18.34 5.15 -9.68
N VAL A 82 18.55 5.26 -8.38
CA VAL A 82 18.28 6.49 -7.62
C VAL A 82 19.18 7.62 -8.11
N GLU A 83 20.48 7.36 -8.28
CA GLU A 83 21.43 8.33 -8.82
C GLU A 83 21.00 8.78 -10.22
N TYR A 84 20.71 7.83 -11.11
CA TYR A 84 20.25 8.14 -12.46
C TYR A 84 18.98 9.01 -12.43
N HIS A 85 17.99 8.65 -11.60
CA HIS A 85 16.76 9.43 -11.46
C HIS A 85 17.04 10.84 -10.97
N TYR A 86 17.85 10.97 -9.92
CA TYR A 86 18.19 12.24 -9.28
C TYR A 86 18.94 13.21 -10.22
N ILE A 87 20.00 12.75 -10.89
CA ILE A 87 20.79 13.60 -11.81
C ILE A 87 20.01 14.02 -13.07
N ASN A 88 18.98 13.24 -13.45
CA ASN A 88 18.08 13.60 -14.54
C ASN A 88 16.86 14.43 -14.08
N GLY A 89 16.95 15.07 -12.90
CA GLY A 89 15.93 15.99 -12.39
C GLY A 89 14.71 15.28 -11.75
N GLY A 90 14.89 14.04 -11.30
CA GLY A 90 13.85 13.30 -10.56
C GLY A 90 13.47 14.00 -9.27
N THR A 91 12.18 14.19 -9.06
CA THR A 91 11.62 14.89 -7.87
C THR A 91 11.01 13.92 -6.86
N HIS A 92 10.39 12.85 -7.35
CA HIS A 92 9.66 11.88 -6.54
C HIS A 92 9.99 10.45 -6.97
N LEU A 93 10.29 9.59 -6.00
CA LEU A 93 10.53 8.17 -6.22
C LEU A 93 9.55 7.33 -5.39
N PHE A 94 8.82 6.44 -6.05
CA PHE A 94 7.88 5.52 -5.43
C PHE A 94 8.42 4.09 -5.53
N LEU A 95 8.74 3.51 -4.37
CA LEU A 95 9.32 2.16 -4.24
C LEU A 95 8.28 1.21 -3.65
N ASP A 96 7.66 0.42 -4.51
CA ASP A 96 6.66 -0.55 -4.07
C ASP A 96 7.34 -1.86 -3.60
N GLU A 97 6.74 -2.55 -2.64
CA GLU A 97 7.22 -3.81 -2.06
C GLU A 97 8.69 -3.73 -1.58
N ALA A 98 9.08 -2.62 -0.92
CA ALA A 98 10.46 -2.34 -0.52
C ALA A 98 11.12 -3.49 0.26
N HIS A 99 10.35 -4.22 1.07
CA HIS A 99 10.83 -5.36 1.85
C HIS A 99 11.35 -6.54 1.02
N LYS A 100 11.08 -6.57 -0.28
CA LYS A 100 11.62 -7.60 -1.18
C LYS A 100 13.07 -7.34 -1.61
N TYR A 101 13.56 -6.11 -1.38
CA TYR A 101 14.95 -5.76 -1.70
C TYR A 101 15.85 -6.01 -0.48
N PRO A 102 16.97 -6.76 -0.63
CA PRO A 102 17.89 -7.03 0.47
C PRO A 102 18.39 -5.75 1.13
N HIS A 103 18.41 -5.70 2.46
CA HIS A 103 18.90 -4.54 3.24
C HIS A 103 18.19 -3.21 2.92
N TRP A 104 16.95 -3.25 2.48
CA TRP A 104 16.18 -2.08 2.04
C TRP A 104 16.20 -0.90 3.03
N GLN A 105 16.20 -1.15 4.35
CA GLN A 105 16.26 -0.09 5.36
C GLN A 105 17.53 0.75 5.23
N THR A 106 18.67 0.09 5.03
CA THR A 106 19.96 0.75 4.80
C THR A 106 19.94 1.59 3.52
N TYR A 107 19.31 1.07 2.46
CA TYR A 107 19.15 1.82 1.22
C TYR A 107 18.24 3.04 1.41
N ILE A 108 17.09 2.92 2.05
CA ILE A 108 16.20 4.06 2.33
C ILE A 108 16.92 5.13 3.17
N LYS A 109 17.69 4.70 4.19
CA LYS A 109 18.52 5.62 4.97
C LYS A 109 19.54 6.35 4.10
N ASN A 110 20.30 5.62 3.28
CA ASN A 110 21.32 6.21 2.40
C ASN A 110 20.70 7.18 1.38
N ILE A 111 19.52 6.85 0.84
CA ILE A 111 18.80 7.74 -0.07
C ILE A 111 18.40 9.01 0.69
N TYR A 112 17.90 8.89 1.93
CA TYR A 112 17.55 10.04 2.75
C TYR A 112 18.75 10.95 3.00
N ASP A 113 19.90 10.38 3.33
CA ASP A 113 21.07 11.14 3.75
C ASP A 113 21.82 11.78 2.52
N ASN A 114 21.80 11.14 1.35
CA ASN A 114 22.58 11.56 0.17
C ASN A 114 21.79 12.43 -0.84
N TYR A 115 20.45 12.35 -0.87
CA TYR A 115 19.60 13.03 -1.87
C TYR A 115 18.59 13.97 -1.20
N PRO A 116 19.00 15.15 -0.70
CA PRO A 116 18.20 15.98 0.20
C PRO A 116 16.91 16.53 -0.40
N THR A 117 16.82 16.68 -1.71
CA THR A 117 15.63 17.21 -2.40
C THR A 117 14.69 16.12 -2.91
N LEU A 118 15.13 14.85 -2.95
CA LEU A 118 14.32 13.74 -3.42
C LEU A 118 13.24 13.38 -2.39
N LYS A 119 12.00 13.30 -2.84
CA LYS A 119 10.89 12.77 -2.06
C LYS A 119 10.71 11.28 -2.36
N VAL A 120 10.59 10.47 -1.31
CA VAL A 120 10.46 9.02 -1.46
C VAL A 120 9.23 8.51 -0.73
N VAL A 121 8.42 7.74 -1.42
CA VAL A 121 7.31 7.00 -0.85
C VAL A 121 7.55 5.51 -1.08
N PHE A 122 7.49 4.71 -0.03
CA PHE A 122 7.67 3.27 -0.19
C PHE A 122 6.56 2.47 0.49
N THR A 123 6.31 1.28 -0.04
CA THR A 123 5.36 0.34 0.58
C THR A 123 6.05 -0.93 1.04
N GLY A 124 5.34 -1.65 1.89
CA GLY A 124 5.77 -2.98 2.28
C GLY A 124 4.72 -3.77 3.03
N SER A 125 5.07 -5.00 3.39
CA SER A 125 4.21 -5.90 4.18
C SER A 125 3.82 -5.30 5.52
N SER A 126 2.70 -5.73 6.11
CA SER A 126 2.29 -5.39 7.48
C SER A 126 3.31 -5.84 8.54
N MET A 127 4.13 -6.83 8.20
CA MET A 127 5.20 -7.33 9.04
C MET A 127 6.50 -6.52 8.96
N LEU A 128 6.52 -5.43 8.19
CA LEU A 128 7.62 -4.48 8.22
C LEU A 128 7.86 -4.00 9.65
N GLN A 129 8.70 -4.72 10.34
CA GLN A 129 9.36 -4.15 11.51
C GLN A 129 10.42 -3.20 10.96
N ILE A 130 10.29 -1.94 11.32
CA ILE A 130 11.41 -1.02 11.25
C ILE A 130 12.31 -1.46 12.40
N ASP A 131 13.09 -2.50 12.14
CA ASP A 131 13.98 -3.07 13.13
C ASP A 131 14.96 -2.00 13.54
N GLN A 132 15.06 -1.76 14.84
CA GLN A 132 15.98 -0.78 15.43
C GLN A 132 17.45 -1.12 15.14
N LYS A 133 17.73 -2.30 14.57
CA LYS A 133 19.09 -2.82 14.35
C LYS A 133 19.73 -2.44 13.03
N GLU A 134 18.99 -2.21 11.95
CA GLU A 134 19.59 -2.02 10.60
C GLU A 134 19.48 -0.60 10.02
N GLY A 135 18.93 0.32 10.70
CA GLY A 135 18.88 1.72 10.22
C GLY A 135 17.78 2.47 10.94
N ASP A 136 18.15 3.47 11.72
CA ASP A 136 17.21 4.35 12.40
C ASP A 136 16.39 5.16 11.39
N LEU A 137 15.32 4.56 10.88
CA LEU A 137 14.35 5.22 10.01
C LEU A 137 13.31 6.03 10.81
N SER A 138 13.25 5.85 12.12
CA SER A 138 12.20 6.43 12.98
C SER A 138 12.13 7.96 12.90
N ARG A 139 13.26 8.63 12.72
CA ARG A 139 13.35 10.09 12.59
C ARG A 139 13.27 10.58 11.14
N ARG A 140 13.36 9.67 10.16
CA ARG A 140 13.48 10.00 8.74
C ARG A 140 12.17 9.78 7.98
N VAL A 141 11.34 8.84 8.42
CA VAL A 141 10.18 8.35 7.68
C VAL A 141 8.90 8.53 8.49
N VAL A 142 7.88 9.09 7.88
CA VAL A 142 6.52 9.09 8.43
C VAL A 142 5.82 7.80 8.01
N MET A 143 5.50 6.95 8.97
CA MET A 143 4.90 5.64 8.71
C MET A 143 3.38 5.66 8.84
N TYR A 144 2.71 5.09 7.85
CA TYR A 144 1.27 4.87 7.85
C TYR A 144 0.95 3.38 7.76
N THR A 145 -0.17 2.98 8.37
CA THR A 145 -0.68 1.61 8.25
C THR A 145 -1.96 1.61 7.42
N MET A 146 -1.95 0.83 6.35
CA MET A 146 -3.11 0.62 5.49
C MET A 146 -3.75 -0.72 5.83
N HIS A 147 -4.90 -0.68 6.47
CA HIS A 147 -5.72 -1.86 6.74
C HIS A 147 -6.56 -2.25 5.51
N GLY A 148 -7.25 -3.37 5.55
CA GLY A 148 -8.29 -3.68 4.57
C GLY A 148 -9.40 -2.64 4.58
N MET A 149 -10.32 -2.73 3.63
CA MET A 149 -11.43 -1.79 3.56
C MET A 149 -12.31 -1.89 4.82
N SER A 150 -12.69 -0.75 5.36
CA SER A 150 -13.81 -0.67 6.31
C SER A 150 -15.13 -0.94 5.57
N PHE A 151 -16.19 -1.29 6.32
CA PHE A 151 -17.50 -1.46 5.71
C PHE A 151 -17.98 -0.18 4.99
N ARG A 152 -17.66 0.98 5.51
CA ARG A 152 -17.98 2.26 4.87
C ARG A 152 -17.23 2.45 3.55
N GLU A 153 -15.92 2.12 3.50
CA GLU A 153 -15.15 2.14 2.25
C GLU A 153 -15.69 1.11 1.25
N TYR A 154 -16.07 -0.08 1.72
CA TYR A 154 -16.70 -1.10 0.90
C TYR A 154 -17.98 -0.61 0.23
N LEU A 155 -18.89 0.03 0.97
CA LEU A 155 -20.12 0.59 0.41
C LEU A 155 -19.84 1.67 -0.65
N SER A 156 -18.83 2.49 -0.43
CA SER A 156 -18.38 3.50 -1.40
C SER A 156 -17.75 2.85 -2.63
N PHE A 157 -16.92 1.81 -2.43
CA PHE A 157 -16.30 1.05 -3.50
C PHE A 157 -17.30 0.29 -4.38
N GLU A 158 -18.41 -0.17 -3.78
CA GLU A 158 -19.55 -0.73 -4.50
C GLU A 158 -20.43 0.32 -5.20
N GLY A 159 -20.19 1.60 -4.95
CA GLY A 159 -21.04 2.68 -5.49
C GLY A 159 -22.45 2.73 -4.85
N VAL A 160 -22.63 2.06 -3.71
CA VAL A 160 -23.93 1.95 -3.02
C VAL A 160 -24.20 3.14 -2.13
N LEU A 161 -23.21 3.53 -1.33
CA LEU A 161 -23.31 4.66 -0.41
C LEU A 161 -21.95 5.25 -0.13
N SER A 162 -21.78 6.53 -0.45
CA SER A 162 -20.65 7.32 0.01
C SER A 162 -21.05 8.08 1.27
N TYR A 163 -20.35 7.85 2.37
CA TYR A 163 -20.62 8.46 3.66
C TYR A 163 -19.33 8.96 4.30
N ASN A 164 -19.34 10.19 4.81
CA ASN A 164 -18.16 10.74 5.47
C ASN A 164 -17.87 10.03 6.80
N PRO A 165 -16.61 9.97 7.23
CA PRO A 165 -16.28 9.49 8.58
C PRO A 165 -17.02 10.30 9.63
N VAL A 166 -17.69 9.62 10.54
CA VAL A 166 -18.37 10.23 11.68
C VAL A 166 -17.38 10.35 12.84
N LYS A 167 -17.31 11.50 13.48
CA LYS A 167 -16.52 11.67 14.70
C LYS A 167 -17.14 10.89 15.85
N PHE A 168 -16.30 10.49 16.79
CA PHE A 168 -16.75 9.67 17.92
C PHE A 168 -17.80 10.42 18.79
N GLU A 169 -17.60 11.71 19.01
CA GLU A 169 -18.50 12.56 19.75
C GLU A 169 -19.88 12.65 19.07
N ASP A 170 -19.90 12.88 17.75
CA ASP A 170 -21.13 12.91 16.95
C ASP A 170 -21.87 11.55 16.96
N LEU A 171 -21.09 10.46 16.97
CA LEU A 171 -21.68 9.12 17.03
C LEU A 171 -22.39 8.88 18.38
N ILE A 172 -21.82 9.33 19.49
CA ILE A 172 -22.44 9.19 20.81
C ILE A 172 -23.73 10.02 20.90
N GLU A 173 -23.68 11.27 20.46
CA GLU A 173 -24.79 12.22 20.61
C GLU A 173 -25.92 11.96 19.60
N ASN A 174 -25.59 11.57 18.37
CA ASN A 174 -26.50 11.56 17.24
C ASN A 174 -26.67 10.18 16.57
N HIS A 175 -26.28 9.07 17.23
CA HIS A 175 -26.30 7.73 16.61
C HIS A 175 -27.65 7.31 16.02
N VAL A 176 -28.77 7.68 16.65
CA VAL A 176 -30.11 7.35 16.16
C VAL A 176 -30.40 8.07 14.84
N ALA A 177 -30.09 9.36 14.76
CA ALA A 177 -30.26 10.15 13.54
C ALA A 177 -29.39 9.64 12.40
N ILE A 178 -28.10 9.34 12.70
CA ILE A 178 -27.14 8.79 11.75
C ILE A 178 -27.62 7.43 11.24
N ALA A 179 -28.04 6.53 12.14
CA ALA A 179 -28.54 5.21 11.76
C ALA A 179 -29.82 5.31 10.91
N THR A 180 -30.73 6.20 11.24
CA THR A 180 -31.96 6.46 10.48
C THR A 180 -31.64 6.98 9.09
N ASP A 181 -30.71 7.94 8.96
CA ASP A 181 -30.28 8.47 7.67
C ASP A 181 -29.68 7.37 6.79
N ILE A 182 -28.78 6.53 7.31
CA ILE A 182 -28.17 5.44 6.56
C ILE A 182 -29.21 4.39 6.14
N THR A 183 -30.06 3.96 7.07
CA THR A 183 -31.05 2.90 6.80
C THR A 183 -32.19 3.35 5.89
N SER A 184 -32.46 4.65 5.79
CA SER A 184 -33.40 5.21 4.81
C SER A 184 -32.84 5.12 3.36
N LYS A 185 -31.52 5.09 3.18
CA LYS A 185 -30.86 5.07 1.88
C LYS A 185 -30.57 3.66 1.38
N ILE A 186 -30.21 2.75 2.29
CA ILE A 186 -29.80 1.39 1.95
C ILE A 186 -30.31 0.33 2.93
N LYS A 187 -30.48 -0.90 2.45
CA LYS A 187 -30.67 -2.09 3.31
C LYS A 187 -29.30 -2.58 3.77
N VAL A 188 -28.84 -2.16 4.95
CA VAL A 188 -27.46 -2.38 5.44
C VAL A 188 -27.08 -3.86 5.55
N ILE A 189 -27.96 -4.71 6.07
CA ILE A 189 -27.66 -6.11 6.45
C ILE A 189 -27.19 -6.98 5.28
N PRO A 190 -27.80 -6.97 4.08
CA PRO A 190 -27.30 -7.72 2.93
C PRO A 190 -25.86 -7.33 2.58
N TYR A 191 -25.56 -6.03 2.45
CA TYR A 191 -24.22 -5.55 2.15
C TYR A 191 -23.20 -5.89 3.23
N PHE A 192 -23.59 -5.85 4.50
CA PHE A 192 -22.71 -6.24 5.59
C PHE A 192 -22.36 -7.74 5.56
N LYS A 193 -23.33 -8.60 5.20
CA LYS A 193 -23.06 -10.03 5.00
C LYS A 193 -22.05 -10.28 3.88
N ASP A 194 -22.18 -9.55 2.78
CA ASP A 194 -21.24 -9.67 1.66
C ASP A 194 -19.86 -9.09 2.01
N TYR A 195 -19.82 -7.97 2.71
CA TYR A 195 -18.59 -7.43 3.27
C TYR A 195 -17.85 -8.42 4.16
N CYS A 196 -18.54 -9.13 5.03
CA CYS A 196 -17.95 -10.16 5.89
C CYS A 196 -17.35 -11.34 5.11
N LYS A 197 -17.84 -11.62 3.90
CA LYS A 197 -17.33 -12.69 3.06
C LYS A 197 -16.04 -12.29 2.34
N TYR A 198 -16.02 -11.10 1.72
CA TYR A 198 -14.93 -10.69 0.82
C TYR A 198 -14.57 -9.21 0.87
N GLY A 199 -15.37 -8.36 1.50
CA GLY A 199 -15.25 -6.90 1.40
C GLY A 199 -14.02 -6.27 2.03
N TYR A 200 -13.20 -7.04 2.77
CA TYR A 200 -11.97 -6.54 3.36
C TYR A 200 -10.88 -6.24 2.31
N TYR A 201 -10.82 -7.03 1.21
CA TYR A 201 -9.81 -6.92 0.16
C TYR A 201 -10.39 -6.43 -1.16
N PRO A 202 -9.96 -5.28 -1.73
CA PRO A 202 -10.51 -4.75 -2.98
C PRO A 202 -10.44 -5.69 -4.18
N PHE A 203 -9.48 -6.60 -4.20
CA PHE A 203 -9.27 -7.52 -5.34
C PHE A 203 -10.40 -8.55 -5.54
N TYR A 204 -11.39 -8.64 -4.62
CA TYR A 204 -12.55 -9.50 -4.86
C TYR A 204 -13.32 -9.11 -6.12
N LYS A 205 -13.31 -7.82 -6.50
CA LYS A 205 -13.99 -7.34 -7.71
C LYS A 205 -13.39 -7.87 -9.02
N GLU A 206 -12.15 -8.31 -9.00
CA GLU A 206 -11.51 -8.87 -10.19
C GLU A 206 -12.08 -10.25 -10.53
N ASP A 207 -12.39 -11.06 -9.51
CA ASP A 207 -12.90 -12.41 -9.66
C ASP A 207 -13.49 -12.86 -8.31
N ILE A 208 -14.83 -12.77 -8.19
CA ILE A 208 -15.52 -13.07 -6.94
C ILE A 208 -15.56 -14.58 -6.67
N ASP A 209 -15.65 -15.40 -7.71
CA ASP A 209 -15.72 -16.85 -7.58
C ASP A 209 -14.35 -17.43 -7.19
N GLY A 210 -13.26 -16.87 -7.71
CA GLY A 210 -11.89 -17.26 -7.37
C GLY A 210 -11.34 -16.57 -6.11
N PHE A 211 -12.09 -15.70 -5.46
CA PHE A 211 -11.61 -14.89 -4.33
C PHE A 211 -11.05 -15.75 -3.18
N ASN A 212 -11.77 -16.77 -2.76
CA ASN A 212 -11.33 -17.63 -1.64
C ASN A 212 -10.03 -18.36 -1.97
N THR A 213 -9.89 -18.85 -3.20
CA THR A 213 -8.65 -19.50 -3.66
C THR A 213 -7.47 -18.52 -3.62
N ARG A 214 -7.66 -17.30 -4.14
CA ARG A 214 -6.64 -16.24 -4.08
C ARG A 214 -6.31 -15.84 -2.64
N LEU A 215 -7.29 -15.74 -1.76
CA LEU A 215 -7.06 -15.41 -0.36
C LEU A 215 -6.23 -16.48 0.35
N VAL A 216 -6.49 -17.76 0.12
CA VAL A 216 -5.67 -18.86 0.63
C VAL A 216 -4.23 -18.75 0.13
N GLU A 217 -4.02 -18.42 -1.14
CA GLU A 217 -2.67 -18.22 -1.69
C GLU A 217 -1.96 -17.00 -1.05
N VAL A 218 -2.67 -15.92 -0.80
CA VAL A 218 -2.12 -14.76 -0.05
C VAL A 218 -1.70 -15.16 1.35
N CYS A 219 -2.54 -15.92 2.08
CA CYS A 219 -2.21 -16.43 3.41
C CYS A 219 -0.99 -17.35 3.36
N ARG A 220 -0.93 -18.26 2.36
CA ARG A 220 0.21 -19.16 2.17
C ARG A 220 1.50 -18.39 1.93
N GLN A 221 1.50 -17.40 1.04
CA GLN A 221 2.67 -16.58 0.77
C GLN A 221 3.15 -15.81 2.00
N ILE A 222 2.23 -15.28 2.82
CA ILE A 222 2.60 -14.62 4.08
C ILE A 222 3.29 -15.60 5.02
N ILE A 223 2.72 -16.79 5.20
CA ILE A 223 3.24 -17.82 6.11
C ILE A 223 4.59 -18.38 5.62
N GLU A 224 4.72 -18.61 4.32
CA GLU A 224 5.89 -19.29 3.74
C GLU A 224 7.05 -18.35 3.46
N ASN A 225 6.76 -17.10 3.12
CA ASN A 225 7.77 -16.16 2.61
C ASN A 225 7.92 -14.92 3.49
N ASP A 226 6.81 -14.26 3.87
CA ASP A 226 6.92 -12.97 4.54
C ASP A 226 7.30 -13.11 6.02
N ILE A 227 6.75 -14.13 6.73
CA ILE A 227 7.10 -14.40 8.14
C ILE A 227 8.57 -14.81 8.28
N PRO A 228 9.09 -15.80 7.51
CA PRO A 228 10.50 -16.16 7.62
C PRO A 228 11.49 -15.07 7.21
N ALA A 229 11.08 -14.14 6.36
CA ALA A 229 11.93 -13.03 5.92
C ALA A 229 12.11 -11.93 7.00
N VAL A 230 11.21 -11.88 7.98
CA VAL A 230 11.21 -10.84 9.04
C VAL A 230 11.80 -11.36 10.34
N ASP A 231 11.48 -12.58 10.71
CA ASP A 231 12.00 -13.25 11.89
C ASP A 231 12.72 -14.53 11.46
N ASP A 232 13.81 -14.86 12.14
CA ASP A 232 14.57 -16.11 11.93
C ASP A 232 13.73 -17.32 12.44
N VAL A 233 12.54 -17.46 11.83
CA VAL A 233 11.53 -18.44 12.23
C VAL A 233 11.95 -19.81 11.70
N ALA A 234 12.23 -20.74 12.60
CA ALA A 234 12.58 -22.09 12.23
C ALA A 234 11.51 -22.72 11.32
N TYR A 235 11.92 -23.40 10.26
CA TYR A 235 11.04 -24.08 9.31
C TYR A 235 9.97 -24.97 9.98
N ALA A 236 10.29 -25.58 11.12
CA ALA A 236 9.33 -26.33 11.92
C ALA A 236 8.14 -25.50 12.43
N THR A 237 8.34 -24.21 12.69
CA THR A 237 7.28 -23.28 13.10
C THR A 237 6.39 -22.92 11.92
N VAL A 238 6.98 -22.70 10.75
CA VAL A 238 6.24 -22.48 9.48
C VAL A 238 5.31 -23.66 9.18
N LEU A 239 5.80 -24.90 9.36
CA LEU A 239 4.99 -26.10 9.19
C LEU A 239 3.84 -26.22 10.20
N LYS A 240 4.00 -25.70 11.42
CA LYS A 240 2.91 -25.66 12.40
C LYS A 240 1.85 -24.60 12.04
N LEU A 241 2.27 -23.43 11.59
CA LEU A 241 1.35 -22.38 11.12
C LEU A 241 0.49 -22.81 9.93
N LYS A 242 1.01 -23.67 9.05
CA LYS A 242 0.25 -24.23 7.93
C LYS A 242 -0.86 -25.20 8.34
N LYS A 243 -0.86 -25.69 9.58
CA LYS A 243 -1.85 -26.65 10.07
C LYS A 243 -3.00 -25.98 10.83
N LEU A 244 -2.89 -24.68 11.07
CA LEU A 244 -3.95 -23.86 11.64
C LEU A 244 -4.91 -23.38 10.55
#